data_2592a8dc46f8939056d16ac89304eaf2
#
_entry.id   2592a8dc46f8939056d16ac89304eaf2
#
_cell.length_a   1.000
_cell.length_b   1.000
_cell.length_c   1.000
_cell.angle_alpha   90.00
_cell.angle_beta   90.00
_cell.angle_gamma   90.00
#
_symmetry.space_group_name_H-M   'P 1'
#
loop_
_entity.id
_entity.type
_entity.pdbx_description
1 polymer ?
#
loop_
_entity_poly.entity_id
_entity_poly.type
_entity_poly.pdbx_seq_one_letter_code
_entity_poly.pdbx_strand_id
1 'polypeptide(L)'
;MSANLQAAPDAGDFEYVGFWPRVGAAMIDTVLLLVICAPLVTLVYGRAYWTSDAFLQGPADFLINWLLPAIAVIVFWTYRQATPGKIAIGARIVDAETGEKPSTRQLIGRYLAYYVSIIPFMAGIVWVAFDPRKQGWHDKLAGTVVVRPKHRGPAPVTF
;
A
#
# COMPACT_ATOMS: atom_id res chain seq x y z
N MET A 1 37.81 16.39 -9.42
CA MET A 1 36.42 16.57 -8.94
C MET A 1 35.70 15.27 -9.23
N SER A 2 35.75 14.33 -8.27
CA SER A 2 35.21 12.98 -8.45
C SER A 2 33.73 13.04 -8.20
N ALA A 3 32.91 12.92 -9.26
CA ALA A 3 31.48 12.72 -9.15
C ALA A 3 31.24 11.41 -8.38
N ASN A 4 30.69 11.51 -7.21
CA ASN A 4 30.22 10.39 -6.41
C ASN A 4 29.04 9.76 -7.15
N LEU A 5 29.33 8.81 -8.04
CA LEU A 5 28.35 7.90 -8.62
C LEU A 5 27.82 7.06 -7.45
N GLN A 6 26.75 7.52 -6.82
CA GLN A 6 25.96 6.68 -5.95
C GLN A 6 25.53 5.49 -6.79
N ALA A 7 26.21 4.35 -6.59
CA ALA A 7 25.83 3.09 -7.19
C ALA A 7 24.35 2.85 -6.89
N ALA A 8 23.56 2.51 -7.92
CA ALA A 8 22.18 2.08 -7.73
C ALA A 8 22.21 0.95 -6.68
N PRO A 9 21.27 0.96 -5.71
CA PRO A 9 21.27 -0.05 -4.66
C PRO A 9 21.14 -1.43 -5.30
N ASP A 10 22.10 -2.31 -4.99
CA ASP A 10 22.12 -3.68 -5.50
C ASP A 10 20.84 -4.42 -5.09
N ALA A 11 20.30 -5.24 -5.99
CA ALA A 11 19.14 -6.09 -5.72
C ALA A 11 19.31 -6.94 -4.43
N GLY A 12 20.56 -7.22 -4.04
CA GLY A 12 20.92 -7.89 -2.80
C GLY A 12 20.63 -7.12 -1.51
N ASP A 13 20.42 -5.80 -1.59
CA ASP A 13 20.17 -4.94 -0.43
C ASP A 13 18.69 -4.87 -0.03
N PHE A 14 17.79 -5.48 -0.81
CA PHE A 14 16.36 -5.49 -0.56
C PHE A 14 15.83 -6.88 -0.26
N GLU A 15 14.75 -6.95 0.50
CA GLU A 15 13.97 -8.16 0.74
C GLU A 15 12.50 -7.95 0.36
N TYR A 16 11.80 -9.02 -0.01
CA TYR A 16 10.37 -8.99 -0.25
C TYR A 16 9.61 -8.85 1.05
N VAL A 17 8.61 -7.98 1.08
CA VAL A 17 7.77 -7.77 2.26
C VAL A 17 6.70 -8.86 2.33
N GLY A 18 6.78 -9.69 3.36
CA GLY A 18 5.86 -10.78 3.60
C GLY A 18 4.47 -10.34 4.03
N PHE A 19 3.62 -11.32 4.35
CA PHE A 19 2.20 -11.11 4.69
C PHE A 19 2.01 -10.26 5.96
N TRP A 20 2.61 -10.65 7.08
CA TRP A 20 2.38 -9.98 8.36
C TRP A 20 2.80 -8.51 8.42
N PRO A 21 3.97 -8.10 7.91
CA PRO A 21 4.30 -6.69 7.81
C PRO A 21 3.32 -5.90 6.95
N ARG A 22 2.76 -6.50 5.89
CA ARG A 22 1.72 -5.86 5.07
C ARG A 22 0.41 -5.69 5.83
N VAL A 23 0.04 -6.67 6.66
CA VAL A 23 -1.12 -6.56 7.56
C VAL A 23 -0.92 -5.39 8.52
N GLY A 24 0.24 -5.29 9.17
CA GLY A 24 0.57 -4.17 10.04
C GLY A 24 0.49 -2.81 9.32
N ALA A 25 1.03 -2.71 8.11
CA ALA A 25 0.92 -1.51 7.29
C ALA A 25 -0.55 -1.17 6.95
N ALA A 26 -1.36 -2.17 6.58
CA ALA A 26 -2.78 -1.97 6.28
C ALA A 26 -3.57 -1.53 7.52
N MET A 27 -3.24 -2.02 8.71
CA MET A 27 -3.86 -1.56 9.95
C MET A 27 -3.56 -0.07 10.21
N ILE A 28 -2.32 0.36 10.03
CA ILE A 28 -1.95 1.79 10.15
C ILE A 28 -2.75 2.63 9.15
N ASP A 29 -2.80 2.21 7.88
CA ASP A 29 -3.57 2.91 6.85
C ASP A 29 -5.07 2.97 7.18
N THR A 30 -5.63 1.88 7.70
CA THR A 30 -7.05 1.81 8.13
C THR A 30 -7.33 2.78 9.27
N VAL A 31 -6.48 2.83 10.30
CA VAL A 31 -6.64 3.77 11.41
C VAL A 31 -6.58 5.22 10.91
N LEU A 32 -5.63 5.55 10.03
CA LEU A 32 -5.52 6.89 9.45
C LEU A 32 -6.77 7.26 8.65
N LEU A 33 -7.30 6.34 7.84
CA LEU A 33 -8.53 6.57 7.09
C LEU A 33 -9.74 6.76 8.03
N LEU A 34 -9.86 5.96 9.09
CA LEU A 34 -10.94 6.12 10.06
C LEU A 34 -10.87 7.47 10.77
N VAL A 35 -9.67 7.91 11.17
CA VAL A 35 -9.48 9.21 11.81
C VAL A 35 -9.86 10.38 10.89
N ILE A 36 -9.72 10.22 9.59
CA ILE A 36 -10.07 11.25 8.61
C ILE A 36 -11.55 11.13 8.19
N CYS A 37 -11.99 9.95 7.78
CA CYS A 37 -13.32 9.77 7.18
C CYS A 37 -14.45 9.82 8.23
N ALA A 38 -14.27 9.26 9.43
CA ALA A 38 -15.31 9.22 10.44
C ALA A 38 -15.79 10.62 10.90
N PRO A 39 -14.90 11.59 11.20
CA PRO A 39 -15.33 12.96 11.46
C PRO A 39 -16.02 13.62 10.27
N LEU A 40 -15.56 13.38 9.04
CA LEU A 40 -16.15 13.97 7.84
C LEU A 40 -17.58 13.48 7.61
N VAL A 41 -17.83 12.17 7.69
CA VAL A 41 -19.19 11.63 7.53
C VAL A 41 -20.09 12.06 8.68
N THR A 42 -19.56 12.15 9.91
CA THR A 42 -20.32 12.62 11.06
C THR A 42 -20.69 14.10 10.92
N LEU A 43 -19.80 14.91 10.34
CA LEU A 43 -20.09 16.31 10.07
C LEU A 43 -21.20 16.52 9.03
N VAL A 44 -21.24 15.66 8.00
CA VAL A 44 -22.22 15.77 6.90
C VAL A 44 -23.57 15.15 7.28
N TYR A 45 -23.58 13.98 7.89
CA TYR A 45 -24.80 13.19 8.15
C TYR A 45 -25.22 13.15 9.62
N GLY A 46 -24.37 13.64 10.52
CA GLY A 46 -24.63 13.60 11.97
C GLY A 46 -24.55 12.17 12.53
N ARG A 47 -25.13 12.00 13.73
CA ARG A 47 -25.15 10.71 14.42
C ARG A 47 -26.01 9.65 13.72
N ALA A 48 -26.99 10.06 12.92
CA ALA A 48 -27.85 9.17 12.15
C ALA A 48 -27.05 8.28 11.18
N TYR A 49 -25.87 8.72 10.73
CA TYR A 49 -24.96 7.92 9.91
C TYR A 49 -24.65 6.55 10.54
N TRP A 50 -24.37 6.54 11.82
CA TRP A 50 -23.90 5.35 12.55
C TRP A 50 -25.00 4.37 12.95
N THR A 51 -26.26 4.77 12.79
CA THR A 51 -27.45 3.96 13.11
C THR A 51 -28.19 3.50 11.87
N SER A 52 -27.71 3.87 10.68
CA SER A 52 -28.33 3.51 9.41
C SER A 52 -27.82 2.15 8.92
N ASP A 53 -28.72 1.30 8.44
CA ASP A 53 -28.40 0.02 7.81
C ASP A 53 -28.10 0.15 6.31
N ALA A 54 -28.13 1.36 5.76
CA ALA A 54 -27.87 1.60 4.34
C ALA A 54 -26.38 1.42 4.02
N PHE A 55 -26.07 0.59 3.01
CA PHE A 55 -24.70 0.40 2.53
C PHE A 55 -24.07 1.69 1.97
N LEU A 56 -24.87 2.56 1.40
CA LEU A 56 -24.46 3.87 0.88
C LEU A 56 -25.53 4.90 1.26
N GLN A 57 -25.14 5.94 1.97
CA GLN A 57 -26.07 6.95 2.49
C GLN A 57 -26.19 8.20 1.63
N GLY A 58 -25.58 8.18 0.44
CA GLY A 58 -25.70 9.27 -0.53
C GLY A 58 -24.36 9.67 -1.17
N PRO A 59 -24.37 10.74 -2.00
CA PRO A 59 -23.20 11.15 -2.75
C PRO A 59 -21.99 11.52 -1.89
N ALA A 60 -22.21 12.20 -0.77
CA ALA A 60 -21.12 12.60 0.12
C ALA A 60 -20.47 11.38 0.81
N ASP A 61 -21.25 10.36 1.16
CA ASP A 61 -20.73 9.10 1.69
C ASP A 61 -19.82 8.39 0.66
N PHE A 62 -20.28 8.32 -0.59
CA PHE A 62 -19.47 7.77 -1.67
C PHE A 62 -18.15 8.56 -1.86
N LEU A 63 -18.21 9.89 -1.83
CA LEU A 63 -17.02 10.73 -1.97
C LEU A 63 -16.04 10.53 -0.82
N ILE A 64 -16.54 10.46 0.41
CA ILE A 64 -15.68 10.40 1.62
C ILE A 64 -15.11 9.00 1.84
N ASN A 65 -15.91 7.96 1.70
CA ASN A 65 -15.49 6.59 2.07
C ASN A 65 -14.97 5.75 0.90
N TRP A 66 -15.20 6.15 -0.35
CA TRP A 66 -14.78 5.39 -1.53
C TRP A 66 -13.82 6.18 -2.41
N LEU A 67 -14.20 7.38 -2.84
CA LEU A 67 -13.41 8.14 -3.79
C LEU A 67 -12.17 8.78 -3.14
N LEU A 68 -12.32 9.39 -1.98
CA LEU A 68 -11.20 10.03 -1.27
C LEU A 68 -10.09 9.04 -0.91
N PRO A 69 -10.38 7.86 -0.33
CA PRO A 69 -9.34 6.84 -0.09
C PRO A 69 -8.70 6.33 -1.38
N ALA A 70 -9.47 6.11 -2.44
CA ALA A 70 -8.94 5.65 -3.72
C ALA A 70 -7.94 6.65 -4.31
N ILE A 71 -8.31 7.94 -4.34
CA ILE A 71 -7.43 9.01 -4.82
C ILE A 71 -6.19 9.10 -3.92
N ALA A 72 -6.36 9.10 -2.60
CA ALA A 72 -5.25 9.18 -1.66
C ALA A 72 -4.24 8.03 -1.87
N VAL A 73 -4.71 6.79 -2.00
CA VAL A 73 -3.85 5.63 -2.24
C VAL A 73 -3.08 5.76 -3.55
N ILE A 74 -3.73 6.12 -4.64
CA ILE A 74 -3.08 6.26 -5.96
C ILE A 74 -2.07 7.40 -5.94
N VAL A 75 -2.39 8.53 -5.31
CA VAL A 75 -1.47 9.67 -5.15
C VAL A 75 -0.24 9.25 -4.33
N PHE A 76 -0.42 8.61 -3.18
CA PHE A 76 0.70 8.12 -2.37
C PHE A 76 1.56 7.12 -3.14
N TRP A 77 0.96 6.18 -3.86
CA TRP A 77 1.71 5.22 -4.68
C TRP A 77 2.48 5.91 -5.81
N THR A 78 1.88 6.92 -6.45
CA THR A 78 2.53 7.64 -7.55
C THR A 78 3.73 8.47 -7.06
N TYR A 79 3.61 9.14 -5.93
CA TYR A 79 4.67 10.03 -5.45
C TYR A 79 5.65 9.33 -4.50
N ARG A 80 5.18 8.41 -3.66
CA ARG A 80 5.99 7.78 -2.61
C ARG A 80 6.21 6.28 -2.82
N GLN A 81 5.60 5.67 -3.83
CA GLN A 81 5.61 4.21 -4.07
C GLN A 81 5.08 3.41 -2.86
N ALA A 82 4.41 4.06 -1.92
CA ALA A 82 3.93 3.46 -0.69
C ALA A 82 2.75 4.24 -0.12
N THR A 83 1.90 3.58 0.67
CA THR A 83 0.95 4.24 1.56
C THR A 83 1.65 4.64 2.86
N PRO A 84 1.06 5.51 3.70
CA PRO A 84 1.63 5.87 5.01
C PRO A 84 2.01 4.65 5.85
N GLY A 85 1.15 3.62 5.93
CA GLY A 85 1.45 2.39 6.65
C GLY A 85 2.64 1.63 6.07
N LYS A 86 2.79 1.58 4.74
CA LYS A 86 3.98 0.98 4.10
C LYS A 86 5.25 1.79 4.36
N ILE A 87 5.15 3.12 4.37
CA ILE A 87 6.28 4.00 4.73
C ILE A 87 6.75 3.70 6.16
N ALA A 88 5.81 3.52 7.10
CA ALA A 88 6.12 3.23 8.50
C ALA A 88 6.93 1.93 8.70
N ILE A 89 6.75 0.95 7.81
CA ILE A 89 7.52 -0.32 7.83
C ILE A 89 8.71 -0.32 6.86
N GLY A 90 9.06 0.82 6.27
CA GLY A 90 10.15 0.96 5.30
C GLY A 90 9.89 0.28 3.95
N ALA A 91 8.64 -0.07 3.64
CA ALA A 91 8.28 -0.79 2.43
C ALA A 91 7.90 0.15 1.27
N ARG A 92 8.25 -0.25 0.05
CA ARG A 92 7.86 0.44 -1.18
C ARG A 92 7.44 -0.53 -2.27
N ILE A 93 6.59 -0.06 -3.17
CA ILE A 93 6.14 -0.77 -4.36
C ILE A 93 7.12 -0.46 -5.49
N VAL A 94 7.60 -1.49 -6.14
CA VAL A 94 8.48 -1.37 -7.32
C VAL A 94 7.95 -2.25 -8.44
N ASP A 95 8.37 -1.95 -9.66
CA ASP A 95 8.14 -2.81 -10.82
C ASP A 95 8.83 -4.15 -10.61
N ALA A 96 8.15 -5.24 -10.95
CA ALA A 96 8.62 -6.59 -10.66
C ALA A 96 9.78 -7.06 -11.55
N GLU A 97 9.99 -6.41 -12.68
CA GLU A 97 11.03 -6.76 -13.66
C GLU A 97 12.24 -5.85 -13.53
N THR A 98 11.99 -4.54 -13.40
CA THR A 98 13.06 -3.55 -13.41
C THR A 98 13.54 -3.15 -12.00
N GLY A 99 12.72 -3.36 -10.98
CA GLY A 99 12.98 -2.86 -9.62
C GLY A 99 12.79 -1.35 -9.45
N GLU A 100 12.45 -0.65 -10.51
CA GLU A 100 12.25 0.80 -10.53
C GLU A 100 10.85 1.20 -10.08
N LYS A 101 10.56 2.50 -10.13
CA LYS A 101 9.24 3.05 -9.82
C LYS A 101 8.20 2.55 -10.85
N PRO A 102 7.07 1.96 -10.39
CA PRO A 102 6.02 1.52 -11.30
C PRO A 102 5.39 2.69 -12.03
N SER A 103 4.90 2.45 -13.25
CA SER A 103 4.13 3.42 -13.99
C SER A 103 2.77 3.68 -13.29
N THR A 104 2.20 4.85 -13.51
CA THR A 104 0.85 5.19 -13.00
C THR A 104 -0.19 4.18 -13.45
N ARG A 105 -0.07 3.67 -14.68
CA ARG A 105 -0.97 2.64 -15.23
C ARG A 105 -0.91 1.34 -14.42
N GLN A 106 0.28 0.88 -14.05
CA GLN A 106 0.46 -0.29 -13.18
C GLN A 106 -0.16 -0.06 -11.78
N LEU A 107 -0.01 1.15 -11.23
CA LEU A 107 -0.55 1.49 -9.91
C LEU A 107 -2.09 1.54 -9.91
N ILE A 108 -2.70 2.08 -10.97
CA ILE A 108 -4.16 2.05 -11.15
C ILE A 108 -4.63 0.60 -11.33
N GLY A 109 -3.98 -0.16 -12.20
CA GLY A 109 -4.26 -1.59 -12.39
C GLY A 109 -4.15 -2.39 -11.09
N ARG A 110 -3.14 -2.10 -10.27
CA ARG A 110 -2.96 -2.67 -8.95
C ARG A 110 -4.14 -2.35 -8.02
N TYR A 111 -4.60 -1.11 -8.00
CA TYR A 111 -5.75 -0.72 -7.19
C TYR A 111 -7.01 -1.49 -7.57
N LEU A 112 -7.30 -1.58 -8.86
CA LEU A 112 -8.44 -2.37 -9.36
C LEU A 112 -8.27 -3.86 -9.08
N ALA A 113 -7.06 -4.39 -9.17
CA ALA A 113 -6.76 -5.79 -8.89
C ALA A 113 -6.90 -6.18 -7.40
N TYR A 114 -6.93 -5.21 -6.47
CA TYR A 114 -7.29 -5.48 -5.07
C TYR A 114 -8.71 -6.02 -4.95
N TYR A 115 -9.66 -5.53 -5.74
CA TYR A 115 -11.02 -6.08 -5.75
C TYR A 115 -11.03 -7.55 -6.17
N VAL A 116 -10.23 -7.92 -7.18
CA VAL A 116 -10.06 -9.34 -7.58
C VAL A 116 -9.43 -10.18 -6.47
N SER A 117 -8.54 -9.60 -5.68
CA SER A 117 -7.87 -10.28 -4.56
C SER A 117 -8.78 -10.46 -3.33
N ILE A 118 -9.77 -9.58 -3.15
CA ILE A 118 -10.68 -9.55 -2.00
C ILE A 118 -11.91 -10.43 -2.25
N ILE A 119 -12.49 -10.39 -3.46
CA ILE A 119 -13.75 -11.09 -3.79
C ILE A 119 -13.72 -12.57 -3.40
N PRO A 120 -12.69 -13.38 -3.69
CA PRO A 120 -12.63 -14.77 -3.25
C PRO A 120 -12.13 -14.89 -1.80
N PHE A 121 -12.87 -14.34 -0.84
CA PHE A 121 -12.56 -14.42 0.59
C PHE A 121 -11.13 -13.99 0.94
N MET A 122 -10.65 -12.91 0.32
CA MET A 122 -9.28 -12.37 0.48
C MET A 122 -8.15 -13.35 0.07
N ALA A 123 -8.46 -14.41 -0.64
CA ALA A 123 -7.47 -15.44 -1.04
C ALA A 123 -6.28 -14.83 -1.79
N GLY A 124 -6.51 -13.84 -2.65
CA GLY A 124 -5.44 -13.17 -3.37
C GLY A 124 -4.50 -12.34 -2.47
N ILE A 125 -4.98 -11.88 -1.32
CA ILE A 125 -4.14 -11.18 -0.32
C ILE A 125 -3.37 -12.20 0.52
N VAL A 126 -4.04 -13.25 0.98
CA VAL A 126 -3.42 -14.34 1.78
C VAL A 126 -2.34 -15.07 0.96
N TRP A 127 -2.47 -15.11 -0.36
CA TRP A 127 -1.49 -15.70 -1.26
C TRP A 127 -0.06 -15.17 -1.06
N VAL A 128 0.10 -13.94 -0.60
CA VAL A 128 1.41 -13.34 -0.24
C VAL A 128 2.21 -14.21 0.73
N ALA A 129 1.55 -14.92 1.64
CA ALA A 129 2.22 -15.79 2.62
C ALA A 129 2.96 -16.95 1.96
N PHE A 130 2.43 -17.48 0.86
CA PHE A 130 2.90 -18.69 0.19
C PHE A 130 3.78 -18.38 -1.03
N ASP A 131 3.65 -17.20 -1.64
CA ASP A 131 4.37 -16.85 -2.85
C ASP A 131 5.87 -16.63 -2.58
N PRO A 132 6.79 -17.16 -3.41
CA PRO A 132 8.23 -16.95 -3.24
C PRO A 132 8.66 -15.48 -3.30
N ARG A 133 8.04 -14.67 -4.16
CA ARG A 133 8.28 -13.23 -4.30
C ARG A 133 7.38 -12.38 -3.39
N LYS A 134 6.61 -13.04 -2.50
CA LYS A 134 5.64 -12.39 -1.61
C LYS A 134 4.67 -11.46 -2.35
N GLN A 135 4.22 -11.91 -3.53
CA GLN A 135 3.24 -11.21 -4.35
C GLN A 135 1.82 -11.73 -4.08
N GLY A 136 0.89 -10.83 -3.81
CA GLY A 136 -0.53 -11.11 -3.89
C GLY A 136 -1.01 -11.14 -5.35
N TRP A 137 -2.26 -11.51 -5.59
CA TRP A 137 -2.81 -11.51 -6.95
C TRP A 137 -2.81 -10.10 -7.56
N HIS A 138 -3.11 -9.07 -6.74
CA HIS A 138 -3.03 -7.68 -7.17
C HIS A 138 -1.60 -7.25 -7.56
N ASP A 139 -0.59 -7.79 -6.89
CA ASP A 139 0.81 -7.54 -7.25
C ASP A 139 1.15 -8.20 -8.60
N LYS A 140 0.74 -9.45 -8.79
CA LYS A 140 1.00 -10.22 -10.02
C LYS A 140 0.30 -9.61 -11.23
N LEU A 141 -0.97 -9.26 -11.08
CA LEU A 141 -1.75 -8.66 -12.16
C LEU A 141 -1.21 -7.30 -12.58
N ALA A 142 -0.64 -6.53 -11.66
CA ALA A 142 -0.04 -5.23 -11.95
C ALA A 142 1.44 -5.29 -12.32
N GLY A 143 2.09 -6.45 -12.24
CA GLY A 143 3.54 -6.57 -12.49
C GLY A 143 4.38 -5.83 -11.46
N THR A 144 3.98 -5.84 -10.19
CA THR A 144 4.67 -5.14 -9.10
C THR A 144 5.11 -6.09 -7.99
N VAL A 145 6.07 -5.65 -7.18
CA VAL A 145 6.46 -6.30 -5.92
C VAL A 145 6.58 -5.25 -4.82
N VAL A 146 6.50 -5.70 -3.58
CA VAL A 146 6.74 -4.83 -2.42
C VAL A 146 8.03 -5.25 -1.76
N VAL A 147 8.95 -4.32 -1.66
CA VAL A 147 10.31 -4.53 -1.11
C VAL A 147 10.59 -3.55 0.02
N ARG A 148 11.52 -3.92 0.87
CA ARG A 148 12.13 -3.02 1.87
C ARG A 148 13.62 -3.29 1.96
N PRO A 149 14.44 -2.32 2.43
CA PRO A 149 15.84 -2.57 2.70
C PRO A 149 15.99 -3.73 3.71
N LYS A 150 16.96 -4.60 3.47
CA LYS A 150 17.32 -5.60 4.46
C LYS A 150 17.84 -4.88 5.71
N HIS A 151 17.33 -5.26 6.88
CA HIS A 151 17.92 -4.85 8.16
C HIS A 151 19.34 -5.46 8.23
N ARG A 152 20.33 -4.71 7.80
CA ARG A 152 21.69 -4.93 8.26
C ARG A 152 21.70 -4.43 9.70
N GLY A 153 22.09 -5.29 10.64
CA GLY A 153 22.31 -4.88 12.03
C GLY A 153 23.18 -3.61 12.10
N PRO A 154 23.27 -2.94 13.25
CA PRO A 154 24.03 -1.72 13.38
C PRO A 154 25.44 -1.94 12.79
N ALA A 155 25.85 -1.05 11.91
CA ALA A 155 27.21 -1.11 11.34
C ALA A 155 28.20 -1.14 12.50
N PRO A 156 29.24 -2.03 12.47
CA PRO A 156 30.24 -2.06 13.53
C PRO A 156 30.87 -0.67 13.65
N VAL A 157 30.83 -0.14 14.86
CA VAL A 157 31.47 1.14 15.16
C VAL A 157 32.98 0.93 15.06
N THR A 158 33.61 1.50 14.05
CA THR A 158 35.06 1.63 13.96
C THR A 158 35.46 2.96 14.60
N PHE A 159 36.16 2.87 15.71
CA PHE A 159 36.80 4.04 16.34
C PHE A 159 38.11 4.35 15.62
#